data_4a979b88153f06142957ac50e940a53f
#
_entry.id   4a979b88153f06142957ac50e940a53f
#
_cell.length_a   1.000
_cell.length_b   1.000
_cell.length_c   1.000
_cell.angle_alpha   90.00
_cell.angle_beta   90.00
_cell.angle_gamma   90.00
#
_symmetry.space_group_name_H-M   'P 1'
#
loop_
_entity.id
_entity.type
_entity.pdbx_description
1 polymer ?
#
loop_
_entity_poly.entity_id
_entity_poly.type
_entity_poly.pdbx_seq_one_letter_code
_entity_poly.pdbx_strand_id
1 'polypeptide(L)'
;MMKPAALFATCLALSALASPVLAKGDIARGKTLGYTCTGCHGIAEYKNAYPSYRVPKIGGQNEQYLVAALTGYKRRERNHPTMQAQAQSFSDQDIANISAYLASLKSK
;
A
#
# COMPACT_ATOMS: atom_id res chain seq x y z
N MET A 1 -18.26 -39.06 -52.49
CA MET A 1 -17.63 -39.21 -51.16
C MET A 1 -17.25 -37.82 -50.68
N MET A 2 -18.03 -37.27 -49.76
CA MET A 2 -17.72 -36.00 -49.13
C MET A 2 -16.86 -36.28 -47.90
N LYS A 3 -15.64 -35.78 -47.90
CA LYS A 3 -14.79 -35.80 -46.69
C LYS A 3 -15.32 -34.77 -45.70
N PRO A 4 -15.52 -35.12 -44.45
CA PRO A 4 -15.88 -34.11 -43.46
C PRO A 4 -14.65 -33.21 -43.25
N ALA A 5 -14.84 -31.92 -43.49
CA ALA A 5 -13.87 -30.92 -43.10
C ALA A 5 -13.78 -30.91 -41.56
N ALA A 6 -12.63 -31.28 -41.07
CA ALA A 6 -12.36 -31.14 -39.63
C ALA A 6 -12.27 -29.64 -39.34
N LEU A 7 -13.29 -29.12 -38.73
CA LEU A 7 -13.27 -27.81 -38.09
C LEU A 7 -12.36 -27.90 -36.87
N PHE A 8 -11.10 -27.53 -37.03
CA PHE A 8 -10.23 -27.25 -35.92
C PHE A 8 -10.73 -25.92 -35.29
N ALA A 9 -11.58 -26.05 -34.31
CA ALA A 9 -11.86 -24.94 -33.44
C ALA A 9 -10.58 -24.65 -32.63
N THR A 10 -9.78 -23.72 -33.14
CA THR A 10 -8.71 -23.15 -32.35
C THR A 10 -9.35 -22.33 -31.21
N CYS A 11 -9.55 -22.97 -30.08
CA CYS A 11 -9.80 -22.23 -28.85
C CYS A 11 -8.53 -21.46 -28.55
N LEU A 12 -8.47 -20.20 -28.99
CA LEU A 12 -7.53 -19.23 -28.49
C LEU A 12 -7.92 -19.06 -27.02
N ALA A 13 -7.24 -19.78 -26.12
CA ALA A 13 -7.25 -19.48 -24.73
C ALA A 13 -6.58 -18.12 -24.57
N LEU A 14 -7.37 -17.07 -24.53
CA LEU A 14 -6.94 -15.78 -24.05
C LEU A 14 -6.64 -15.98 -22.56
N SER A 15 -5.42 -16.39 -22.25
CA SER A 15 -4.90 -16.29 -20.90
C SER A 15 -4.80 -14.79 -20.63
N ALA A 16 -5.87 -14.24 -20.09
CA ALA A 16 -5.80 -12.92 -19.48
C ALA A 16 -4.72 -13.00 -18.40
N LEU A 17 -3.57 -12.41 -18.67
CA LEU A 17 -2.59 -12.10 -17.65
C LEU A 17 -3.28 -11.13 -16.70
N ALA A 18 -4.02 -11.68 -15.73
CA ALA A 18 -4.57 -10.91 -14.67
C ALA A 18 -3.40 -10.46 -13.82
N SER A 19 -2.92 -9.23 -14.05
CA SER A 19 -2.08 -8.55 -13.08
C SER A 19 -2.83 -8.55 -11.76
N PRO A 20 -2.18 -8.93 -10.63
CA PRO A 20 -2.85 -8.86 -9.34
C PRO A 20 -3.27 -7.41 -9.11
N VAL A 21 -4.57 -7.15 -9.23
CA VAL A 21 -5.15 -5.86 -8.86
C VAL A 21 -5.25 -5.87 -7.34
N LEU A 22 -4.51 -4.95 -6.69
CA LEU A 22 -4.65 -4.73 -5.26
C LEU A 22 -6.10 -4.31 -4.96
N ALA A 23 -6.69 -4.93 -3.95
CA ALA A 23 -7.96 -4.48 -3.43
C ALA A 23 -7.82 -3.06 -2.88
N LYS A 24 -8.91 -2.28 -2.96
CA LYS A 24 -9.00 -0.98 -2.33
C LYS A 24 -8.57 -1.09 -0.87
N GLY A 25 -7.83 -0.10 -0.36
CA GLY A 25 -7.33 -0.11 1.01
C GLY A 25 -8.45 -0.19 2.05
N ASP A 26 -8.28 -1.08 3.03
CA ASP A 26 -9.18 -1.27 4.17
C ASP A 26 -8.71 -0.38 5.33
N ILE A 27 -9.54 0.59 5.71
CA ILE A 27 -9.22 1.55 6.77
C ILE A 27 -9.07 0.87 8.13
N ALA A 28 -9.95 -0.07 8.47
CA ALA A 28 -9.88 -0.78 9.76
C ALA A 28 -8.60 -1.63 9.86
N ARG A 29 -8.26 -2.33 8.81
CA ARG A 29 -7.00 -3.09 8.74
C ARG A 29 -5.79 -2.16 8.78
N GLY A 30 -5.86 -1.05 8.08
CA GLY A 30 -4.82 -0.02 8.07
C GLY A 30 -4.57 0.58 9.43
N LYS A 31 -5.61 0.80 10.23
CA LYS A 31 -5.49 1.25 11.61
C LYS A 31 -4.67 0.29 12.47
N THR A 32 -4.95 -1.00 12.35
CA THR A 32 -4.21 -2.04 13.08
C THR A 32 -2.75 -2.10 12.64
N LEU A 33 -2.50 -2.10 11.34
CA LEU A 33 -1.14 -2.16 10.78
C LEU A 33 -0.34 -0.87 11.06
N GLY A 34 -1.00 0.27 11.03
CA GLY A 34 -0.40 1.59 11.26
C GLY A 34 -0.03 1.88 12.71
N TYR A 35 -0.28 0.95 13.63
CA TYR A 35 0.08 1.11 15.04
C TYR A 35 1.55 1.47 15.22
N THR A 36 2.44 0.87 14.46
CA THR A 36 3.88 1.14 14.54
C THR A 36 4.27 2.55 14.10
N CYS A 37 3.40 3.25 13.39
CA CYS A 37 3.63 4.63 12.94
C CYS A 37 3.37 5.65 14.05
N THR A 38 2.49 5.33 14.99
CA THR A 38 1.93 6.28 15.95
C THR A 38 2.96 6.88 16.90
N GLY A 39 3.95 6.10 17.33
CA GLY A 39 4.95 6.54 18.30
C GLY A 39 5.90 7.61 17.77
N CYS A 40 6.14 7.65 16.46
CA CYS A 40 7.04 8.61 15.84
C CYS A 40 6.27 9.75 15.13
N HIS A 41 5.19 9.41 14.44
CA HIS A 41 4.45 10.38 13.61
C HIS A 41 3.32 11.10 14.33
N GLY A 42 3.06 10.79 15.59
CA GLY A 42 2.05 11.50 16.38
C GLY A 42 0.64 11.41 15.80
N ILE A 43 0.23 10.23 15.35
CA ILE A 43 -1.06 10.01 14.74
C ILE A 43 -2.14 9.94 15.80
N ALA A 44 -3.26 10.63 15.60
CA ALA A 44 -4.50 10.55 16.38
C ALA A 44 -4.25 10.51 17.90
N GLU A 45 -4.07 11.64 18.52
CA GLU A 45 -3.90 11.81 19.99
C GLU A 45 -2.62 11.21 20.59
N TYR A 46 -1.88 10.38 19.87
CA TYR A 46 -0.58 9.93 20.32
C TYR A 46 0.46 11.02 20.11
N LYS A 47 1.20 11.31 21.15
CA LYS A 47 2.33 12.24 21.08
C LYS A 47 3.53 11.53 20.50
N ASN A 48 4.33 12.27 19.75
CA ASN A 48 5.63 11.79 19.29
C ASN A 48 6.48 11.41 20.53
N ALA A 49 6.99 10.17 20.54
CA ALA A 49 7.83 9.68 21.64
C ALA A 49 9.16 10.46 21.75
N TYR A 50 9.60 11.05 20.68
CA TYR A 50 10.81 11.87 20.59
C TYR A 50 10.46 13.27 20.10
N PRO A 51 10.00 14.19 20.99
CA PRO A 51 9.52 15.51 20.59
C PRO A 51 10.58 16.38 19.90
N SER A 52 11.84 16.06 20.07
CA SER A 52 12.96 16.71 19.35
C SER A 52 13.22 16.12 17.97
N TYR A 53 12.61 14.99 17.65
CA TYR A 53 12.80 14.32 16.36
C TYR A 53 11.80 14.86 15.35
N ARG A 54 12.30 15.46 14.29
CA ARG A 54 11.44 16.03 13.25
C ARG A 54 11.01 14.93 12.29
N VAL A 55 9.77 14.48 12.45
CA VAL A 55 9.11 13.55 11.53
C VAL A 55 7.93 14.23 10.86
N PRO A 56 7.66 13.94 9.58
CA PRO A 56 6.54 14.58 8.89
C PRO A 56 5.20 14.12 9.46
N LYS A 57 4.22 15.02 9.40
CA LYS A 57 2.83 14.69 9.68
C LYS A 57 2.27 13.84 8.55
N ILE A 58 1.79 12.64 8.86
CA ILE A 58 1.25 11.71 7.89
C ILE A 58 -0.27 11.52 7.99
N GLY A 59 -0.87 11.82 9.12
CA GLY A 59 -2.32 11.80 9.26
C GLY A 59 -2.98 12.87 8.39
N GLY A 60 -3.97 12.48 7.59
CA GLY A 60 -4.66 13.36 6.65
C GLY A 60 -3.92 13.62 5.34
N GLN A 61 -2.79 12.97 5.12
CA GLN A 61 -2.02 13.09 3.87
C GLN A 61 -2.74 12.39 2.72
N ASN A 62 -2.43 12.80 1.48
CA ASN A 62 -2.98 12.20 0.28
C ASN A 62 -2.67 10.69 0.21
N GLU A 63 -3.70 9.88 -0.05
CA GLU A 63 -3.59 8.42 -0.07
C GLU A 63 -2.59 7.92 -1.11
N GLN A 64 -2.66 8.44 -2.32
CA GLN A 64 -1.75 8.03 -3.41
C GLN A 64 -0.31 8.41 -3.12
N TYR A 65 -0.10 9.57 -2.51
CA TYR A 65 1.22 9.98 -2.07
C TYR A 65 1.78 9.04 -0.99
N LEU A 66 0.95 8.64 -0.02
CA LEU A 66 1.35 7.70 1.04
C LEU A 66 1.73 6.33 0.46
N VAL A 67 0.95 5.82 -0.48
CA VAL A 67 1.27 4.58 -1.19
C VAL A 67 2.61 4.69 -1.90
N ALA A 68 2.83 5.77 -2.64
CA ALA A 68 4.08 5.98 -3.36
C ALA A 68 5.27 6.12 -2.41
N ALA A 69 5.12 6.85 -1.31
CA ALA A 69 6.17 7.05 -0.33
C ALA A 69 6.57 5.74 0.39
N LEU A 70 5.59 4.99 0.89
CA LEU A 70 5.85 3.71 1.56
C LEU A 70 6.44 2.67 0.60
N THR A 71 5.92 2.63 -0.62
CA THR A 71 6.48 1.75 -1.68
C THR A 71 7.92 2.14 -2.01
N GLY A 72 8.20 3.42 -2.10
CA GLY A 72 9.56 3.93 -2.33
C GLY A 72 10.53 3.52 -1.23
N TYR A 73 10.12 3.59 0.03
CA TYR A 73 10.93 3.10 1.14
C TYR A 73 11.10 1.58 1.11
N LYS A 74 10.04 0.84 0.83
CA LYS A 74 10.09 -0.62 0.73
C LYS A 74 11.07 -1.08 -0.34
N ARG A 75 11.11 -0.41 -1.48
CA ARG A 75 12.00 -0.70 -2.61
C ARG A 75 13.36 -0.06 -2.51
N ARG A 76 13.64 0.67 -1.43
CA ARG A 76 14.88 1.42 -1.22
C ARG A 76 15.14 2.53 -2.26
N GLU A 77 14.08 3.02 -2.89
CA GLU A 77 14.13 4.16 -3.82
C GLU A 77 14.12 5.50 -3.08
N ARG A 78 13.62 5.51 -1.84
CA ARG A 78 13.72 6.65 -0.92
C ARG A 78 14.70 6.31 0.20
N ASN A 79 15.62 7.22 0.47
CA ASN A 79 16.68 7.00 1.44
C ASN A 79 16.28 7.52 2.82
N HIS A 80 15.90 6.61 3.69
CA HIS A 80 15.73 6.82 5.13
C HIS A 80 15.74 5.46 5.80
N PRO A 81 16.84 5.05 6.45
CA PRO A 81 17.01 3.67 6.95
C PRO A 81 15.89 3.21 7.87
N THR A 82 15.42 4.06 8.77
CA THR A 82 14.32 3.72 9.70
C THR A 82 13.01 3.47 8.94
N MET A 83 12.67 4.35 7.99
CA MET A 83 11.45 4.17 7.20
C MET A 83 11.56 3.00 6.23
N GLN A 84 12.71 2.72 5.70
CA GLN A 84 12.96 1.52 4.89
C GLN A 84 12.71 0.25 5.71
N ALA A 85 13.21 0.18 6.92
CA ALA A 85 12.98 -0.94 7.82
C ALA A 85 11.49 -1.12 8.16
N GLN A 86 10.78 -0.04 8.42
CA GLN A 86 9.34 -0.07 8.66
C GLN A 86 8.57 -0.59 7.43
N ALA A 87 8.84 -0.02 6.26
CA ALA A 87 8.11 -0.32 5.04
C ALA A 87 8.37 -1.75 4.51
N GLN A 88 9.56 -2.28 4.73
CA GLN A 88 9.92 -3.63 4.29
C GLN A 88 9.11 -4.74 4.95
N SER A 89 8.55 -4.50 6.13
CA SER A 89 7.70 -5.45 6.83
C SER A 89 6.28 -5.56 6.26
N PHE A 90 5.89 -4.66 5.38
CA PHE A 90 4.53 -4.57 4.84
C PHE A 90 4.44 -5.14 3.43
N SER A 91 3.36 -5.88 3.16
CA SER A 91 2.97 -6.23 1.79
C SER A 91 2.45 -5.00 1.05
N ASP A 92 2.32 -5.09 -0.28
CA ASP A 92 1.72 -4.01 -1.06
C ASP A 92 0.27 -3.74 -0.64
N GLN A 93 -0.50 -4.78 -0.28
CA GLN A 93 -1.85 -4.62 0.26
C GLN A 93 -1.83 -3.95 1.63
N ASP A 94 -0.88 -4.28 2.50
CA ASP A 94 -0.71 -3.62 3.79
C ASP A 94 -0.45 -2.11 3.60
N ILE A 95 0.39 -1.76 2.65
CA ILE A 95 0.68 -0.36 2.31
C ILE A 95 -0.59 0.35 1.83
N ALA A 96 -1.41 -0.30 0.99
CA ALA A 96 -2.68 0.25 0.56
C ALA A 96 -3.64 0.48 1.75
N ASN A 97 -3.71 -0.47 2.67
CA ASN A 97 -4.56 -0.39 3.86
C ASN A 97 -4.10 0.73 4.81
N ILE A 98 -2.81 0.81 5.10
CA ILE A 98 -2.22 1.85 5.94
C ILE A 98 -2.47 3.23 5.33
N SER A 99 -2.25 3.37 4.04
CA SER A 99 -2.43 4.63 3.32
C SER A 99 -3.88 5.10 3.33
N ALA A 100 -4.83 4.18 3.14
CA ALA A 100 -6.25 4.48 3.24
C ALA A 100 -6.63 4.96 4.65
N TYR A 101 -6.12 4.31 5.68
CA TYR A 101 -6.34 4.73 7.07
C TYR A 101 -5.77 6.12 7.34
N LEU A 102 -4.51 6.34 7.02
CA LEU A 102 -3.85 7.63 7.29
C LEU A 102 -4.53 8.77 6.54
N ALA A 103 -4.89 8.55 5.27
CA ALA A 103 -5.61 9.53 4.48
C ALA A 103 -7.00 9.86 5.03
N SER A 104 -7.64 8.89 5.70
CA SER A 104 -8.96 9.09 6.32
C SER A 104 -8.94 9.98 7.56
N LEU A 105 -7.78 10.18 8.15
CA LEU A 105 -7.63 11.02 9.33
C LEU A 105 -7.72 12.49 8.94
N LYS A 106 -8.73 13.17 9.44
CA LYS A 106 -8.87 14.61 9.18
C LYS A 106 -7.79 15.37 9.93
N SER A 107 -7.06 16.23 9.23
CA SER A 107 -6.18 17.19 9.89
C SER A 107 -7.03 18.19 10.67
N LYS A 108 -6.78 18.25 11.94
CA LYS A 108 -7.32 19.33 12.78
C LYS A 108 -6.49 20.58 12.58
#